data_f9d4e89f81ad62a1c3ede8ec49d44b3c
#
_entry.id   f9d4e89f81ad62a1c3ede8ec49d44b3c
#
_cell.length_a   1.000
_cell.length_b   1.000
_cell.length_c   1.000
_cell.angle_alpha   90.00
_cell.angle_beta   90.00
_cell.angle_gamma   90.00
#
_symmetry.space_group_name_H-M   'P 1'
#
loop_
_entity.id
_entity.type
_entity.pdbx_description
1 polymer ?
#
loop_
_entity_poly.entity_id
_entity_poly.type
_entity_poly.pdbx_seq_one_letter_code
_entity_poly.pdbx_strand_id
1 'polypeptide(L)'
;MGYERKRGKLALLNSWLRHPGTQFVSVADMPADLLPGHIKYVITLDSDTVLPRDTAHKLVATMAHPLNTPEYDPVRQRVVKGFGILQPGLAEEIPRNGQGRYAAMRSSIPGNNPYSMMSSDIYQDLFGEGSFVGKGIYDVDIFMQATANTCPENLVLSHDLLEGCYARSGLLSEVLLYEQYPNNYL
;
A
#
# COMPACT_ATOMS: atom_id res chain seq x y z
N MET A 1 -9.20 2.67 -21.08
CA MET A 1 -8.70 2.67 -19.69
C MET A 1 -9.16 1.38 -19.03
N GLY A 2 -8.30 0.72 -18.23
CA GLY A 2 -8.72 -0.48 -17.51
C GLY A 2 -9.78 -0.15 -16.45
N TYR A 3 -10.66 -1.12 -16.13
CA TYR A 3 -11.68 -1.05 -15.11
C TYR A 3 -11.07 -0.63 -13.76
N GLU A 4 -11.61 0.44 -13.13
CA GLU A 4 -11.22 0.96 -11.81
C GLU A 4 -9.69 1.17 -11.60
N ARG A 5 -8.91 1.33 -12.64
CA ARG A 5 -7.46 1.60 -12.60
C ARG A 5 -6.69 0.58 -11.72
N LYS A 6 -5.89 1.08 -10.74
CA LYS A 6 -5.08 0.27 -9.81
C LYS A 6 -5.98 -0.61 -8.91
N ARG A 7 -7.06 -0.05 -8.37
CA ARG A 7 -8.01 -0.75 -7.51
C ARG A 7 -8.63 -1.96 -8.21
N GLY A 8 -9.11 -1.81 -9.44
CA GLY A 8 -9.70 -2.91 -10.19
C GLY A 8 -8.73 -4.08 -10.39
N LYS A 9 -7.45 -3.77 -10.67
CA LYS A 9 -6.39 -4.78 -10.77
C LYS A 9 -6.15 -5.49 -9.45
N LEU A 10 -6.11 -4.74 -8.34
CA LEU A 10 -5.91 -5.32 -7.00
C LEU A 10 -7.12 -6.15 -6.57
N ALA A 11 -8.34 -5.71 -6.86
CA ALA A 11 -9.56 -6.48 -6.59
C ALA A 11 -9.56 -7.81 -7.35
N LEU A 12 -9.18 -7.80 -8.63
CA LEU A 12 -9.04 -9.01 -9.44
C LEU A 12 -7.93 -9.93 -8.89
N LEU A 13 -6.78 -9.37 -8.50
CA LEU A 13 -5.69 -10.13 -7.89
C LEU A 13 -6.15 -10.79 -6.59
N ASN A 14 -6.76 -10.03 -5.69
CA ASN A 14 -7.23 -10.53 -4.40
C ASN A 14 -8.29 -11.63 -4.58
N SER A 15 -9.24 -11.43 -5.52
CA SER A 15 -10.23 -12.44 -5.87
C SER A 15 -9.58 -13.73 -6.38
N TRP A 16 -8.57 -13.62 -7.25
CA TRP A 16 -7.83 -14.76 -7.75
C TRP A 16 -7.04 -15.48 -6.65
N LEU A 17 -6.43 -14.72 -5.72
CA LEU A 17 -5.72 -15.28 -4.58
C LEU A 17 -6.63 -16.12 -3.65
N ARG A 18 -7.95 -15.88 -3.65
CA ARG A 18 -8.91 -16.64 -2.85
C ARG A 18 -9.70 -17.67 -3.66
N HIS A 19 -9.93 -17.38 -4.91
CA HIS A 19 -10.73 -18.21 -5.83
C HIS A 19 -9.96 -18.45 -7.13
N PRO A 20 -9.00 -19.40 -7.15
CA PRO A 20 -8.29 -19.77 -8.37
C PRO A 20 -9.28 -20.29 -9.42
N GLY A 21 -9.36 -19.64 -10.56
CA GLY A 21 -10.35 -19.96 -11.63
C GLY A 21 -11.08 -18.73 -12.15
N THR A 22 -10.94 -17.57 -11.51
CA THR A 22 -11.33 -16.29 -12.09
C THR A 22 -10.39 -15.90 -13.24
N GLN A 23 -10.82 -15.00 -14.13
CA GLN A 23 -10.14 -14.62 -15.39
C GLN A 23 -8.78 -13.93 -15.23
N PHE A 24 -7.94 -14.37 -14.30
CA PHE A 24 -6.59 -13.88 -14.18
C PHE A 24 -5.65 -14.75 -15.02
N VAL A 25 -5.13 -14.21 -16.11
CA VAL A 25 -4.14 -14.91 -16.93
C VAL A 25 -2.78 -14.70 -16.27
N SER A 26 -2.25 -15.73 -15.62
CA SER A 26 -0.85 -15.73 -15.20
C SER A 26 0.04 -15.88 -16.43
N VAL A 27 0.91 -14.88 -16.64
CA VAL A 27 1.90 -14.90 -17.75
C VAL A 27 3.18 -15.63 -17.33
N ALA A 28 3.33 -15.95 -16.06
CA ALA A 28 4.50 -16.67 -15.52
C ALA A 28 4.10 -18.05 -15.00
N ASP A 29 4.94 -19.03 -15.24
CA ASP A 29 4.87 -20.33 -14.58
C ASP A 29 5.06 -20.10 -13.07
N MET A 30 3.96 -20.12 -12.34
CA MET A 30 4.02 -20.04 -10.88
C MET A 30 4.49 -21.38 -10.35
N PRO A 31 5.49 -21.41 -9.45
CA PRO A 31 5.87 -22.63 -8.75
C PRO A 31 4.63 -23.26 -8.08
N ALA A 32 4.52 -24.59 -8.15
CA ALA A 32 3.37 -25.32 -7.59
C ALA A 32 3.17 -25.08 -6.09
N ASP A 33 4.22 -24.62 -5.40
CA ASP A 33 4.23 -24.33 -3.97
C ASP A 33 3.58 -22.97 -3.63
N LEU A 34 3.42 -22.09 -4.62
CA LEU A 34 2.73 -20.80 -4.48
C LEU A 34 1.23 -20.96 -4.81
N LEU A 35 0.55 -21.82 -4.05
CA LEU A 35 -0.90 -21.93 -4.16
C LEU A 35 -1.53 -20.62 -3.72
N PRO A 36 -2.38 -20.01 -4.54
CA PRO A 36 -3.01 -18.70 -4.26
C PRO A 36 -3.64 -18.60 -2.87
N GLY A 37 -4.29 -19.64 -2.39
CA GLY A 37 -4.98 -19.66 -1.09
C GLY A 37 -4.09 -19.49 0.15
N HIS A 38 -2.78 -19.60 0.03
CA HIS A 38 -1.84 -19.48 1.15
C HIS A 38 -1.23 -18.08 1.30
N ILE A 39 -1.45 -17.20 0.34
CA ILE A 39 -0.91 -15.82 0.40
C ILE A 39 -1.75 -14.99 1.36
N LYS A 40 -1.15 -14.61 2.49
CA LYS A 40 -1.81 -13.81 3.52
C LYS A 40 -1.65 -12.31 3.29
N TYR A 41 -0.47 -11.88 2.86
CA TYR A 41 -0.13 -10.47 2.71
C TYR A 41 0.24 -10.13 1.28
N VAL A 42 -0.11 -8.93 0.86
CA VAL A 42 0.30 -8.35 -0.43
C VAL A 42 1.00 -7.02 -0.17
N ILE A 43 2.14 -6.81 -0.81
CA ILE A 43 2.85 -5.52 -0.83
C ILE A 43 2.55 -4.84 -2.15
N THR A 44 2.02 -3.62 -2.09
CA THR A 44 1.74 -2.77 -3.26
C THR A 44 2.77 -1.67 -3.38
N LEU A 45 3.24 -1.46 -4.58
CA LEU A 45 4.19 -0.42 -4.95
C LEU A 45 3.73 0.26 -6.24
N ASP A 46 4.14 1.50 -6.44
CA ASP A 46 4.02 2.14 -7.75
C ASP A 46 5.27 1.85 -8.59
N SER A 47 5.19 2.10 -9.89
CA SER A 47 6.28 1.78 -10.83
C SER A 47 7.58 2.57 -10.58
N ASP A 48 7.49 3.69 -9.90
CA ASP A 48 8.57 4.60 -9.51
C ASP A 48 9.03 4.40 -8.06
N THR A 49 8.44 3.44 -7.34
CA THR A 49 8.77 3.17 -5.95
C THR A 49 9.84 2.10 -5.83
N VAL A 50 10.92 2.42 -5.14
CA VAL A 50 12.02 1.51 -4.84
C VAL A 50 11.79 0.87 -3.47
N LEU A 51 11.85 -0.45 -3.44
CA LEU A 51 11.81 -1.26 -2.22
C LEU A 51 13.25 -1.57 -1.77
N PRO A 52 13.78 -0.96 -0.70
CA PRO A 52 15.12 -1.26 -0.21
C PRO A 52 15.25 -2.71 0.25
N ARG A 53 16.50 -3.17 0.33
CA ARG A 53 16.81 -4.50 0.85
C ARG A 53 16.24 -4.66 2.26
N ASP A 54 15.73 -5.86 2.56
CA ASP A 54 15.15 -6.27 3.84
C ASP A 54 13.86 -5.55 4.25
N THR A 55 13.40 -4.56 3.48
CA THR A 55 12.15 -3.81 3.76
C THR A 55 10.93 -4.72 3.73
N ALA A 56 10.86 -5.64 2.77
CA ALA A 56 9.74 -6.59 2.69
C ALA A 56 9.63 -7.46 3.96
N HIS A 57 10.75 -7.94 4.49
CA HIS A 57 10.77 -8.71 5.73
C HIS A 57 10.28 -7.89 6.92
N LYS A 58 10.69 -6.62 7.02
CA LYS A 58 10.23 -5.72 8.10
C LYS A 58 8.73 -5.47 8.01
N LEU A 59 8.22 -5.21 6.80
CA LEU A 59 6.78 -5.03 6.56
C LEU A 59 5.97 -6.26 6.99
N VAL A 60 6.39 -7.45 6.56
CA VAL A 60 5.72 -8.71 6.90
C VAL A 60 5.82 -8.98 8.41
N ALA A 61 6.99 -8.81 9.02
CA ALA A 61 7.19 -9.03 10.46
C ALA A 61 6.30 -8.11 11.30
N THR A 62 6.20 -6.83 10.93
CA THR A 62 5.35 -5.88 11.64
C THR A 62 3.87 -6.19 11.42
N MET A 63 3.46 -6.53 10.20
CA MET A 63 2.07 -6.90 9.92
C MET A 63 1.65 -8.19 10.63
N ALA A 64 2.57 -9.14 10.80
CA ALA A 64 2.32 -10.39 11.51
C ALA A 64 2.42 -10.27 13.04
N HIS A 65 2.81 -9.10 13.56
CA HIS A 65 2.95 -8.91 15.00
C HIS A 65 1.59 -9.01 15.70
N PRO A 66 1.47 -9.74 16.81
CA PRO A 66 0.19 -9.96 17.50
C PRO A 66 -0.59 -8.69 17.87
N LEU A 67 0.11 -7.61 18.24
CA LEU A 67 -0.53 -6.32 18.56
C LEU A 67 -1.14 -5.63 17.34
N ASN A 68 -0.71 -5.98 16.14
CA ASN A 68 -1.20 -5.42 14.89
C ASN A 68 -2.29 -6.27 14.23
N THR A 69 -2.64 -7.41 14.84
CA THR A 69 -3.70 -8.29 14.31
C THR A 69 -5.01 -7.52 14.16
N PRO A 70 -5.57 -7.43 12.94
CA PRO A 70 -6.79 -6.67 12.71
C PRO A 70 -8.03 -7.37 13.27
N GLU A 71 -8.91 -6.59 13.91
CA GLU A 71 -10.23 -7.00 14.35
C GLU A 71 -11.29 -6.25 13.56
N TYR A 72 -12.09 -6.95 12.76
CA TYR A 72 -13.16 -6.37 11.93
C TYR A 72 -14.48 -6.34 12.70
N ASP A 73 -15.15 -5.18 12.69
CA ASP A 73 -16.48 -5.01 13.25
C ASP A 73 -17.53 -5.06 12.12
N PRO A 74 -18.39 -6.10 12.07
CA PRO A 74 -19.40 -6.24 11.03
C PRO A 74 -20.52 -5.19 11.11
N VAL A 75 -20.77 -4.58 12.28
CA VAL A 75 -21.78 -3.54 12.45
C VAL A 75 -21.28 -2.21 11.88
N ARG A 76 -20.03 -1.88 12.18
CA ARG A 76 -19.37 -0.67 11.67
C ARG A 76 -18.80 -0.85 10.27
N GLN A 77 -18.75 -2.07 9.77
CA GLN A 77 -18.16 -2.46 8.48
C GLN A 77 -16.72 -1.96 8.30
N ARG A 78 -15.92 -1.98 9.38
CA ARG A 78 -14.54 -1.53 9.35
C ARG A 78 -13.68 -2.27 10.38
N VAL A 79 -12.36 -2.18 10.21
CA VAL A 79 -11.40 -2.63 11.23
C VAL A 79 -11.40 -1.63 12.38
N VAL A 80 -11.55 -2.14 13.61
CA VAL A 80 -11.65 -1.32 14.83
C VAL A 80 -10.43 -1.43 15.74
N LYS A 81 -9.62 -2.50 15.57
CA LYS A 81 -8.39 -2.72 16.34
C LYS A 81 -7.34 -3.40 15.46
N GLY A 82 -6.08 -3.21 15.77
CA GLY A 82 -4.99 -3.64 14.88
C GLY A 82 -4.98 -2.85 13.57
N PHE A 83 -4.35 -3.40 12.54
CA PHE A 83 -4.22 -2.73 11.24
C PHE A 83 -4.42 -3.74 10.10
N GLY A 84 -5.33 -3.46 9.19
CA GLY A 84 -5.49 -4.22 7.95
C GLY A 84 -4.50 -3.77 6.87
N ILE A 85 -3.96 -2.54 7.01
CA ILE A 85 -2.96 -1.96 6.11
C ILE A 85 -1.84 -1.35 6.95
N LEU A 86 -0.59 -1.50 6.51
CA LEU A 86 0.54 -0.73 7.05
C LEU A 86 1.20 0.06 5.91
N GLN A 87 1.25 1.38 6.11
CA GLN A 87 1.84 2.35 5.21
C GLN A 87 3.27 2.66 5.67
N PRO A 88 4.32 2.29 4.92
CA PRO A 88 5.67 2.73 5.22
C PRO A 88 5.85 4.22 4.93
N GLY A 89 6.82 4.84 5.57
CA GLY A 89 7.24 6.19 5.24
C GLY A 89 7.73 6.27 3.78
N LEU A 90 7.49 7.40 3.14
CA LEU A 90 7.95 7.67 1.78
C LEU A 90 9.06 8.72 1.84
N ALA A 91 10.18 8.45 1.20
CA ALA A 91 11.28 9.37 1.06
C ALA A 91 11.63 9.54 -0.43
N GLU A 92 12.11 10.71 -0.77
CA GLU A 92 12.61 10.95 -2.12
C GLU A 92 14.02 10.37 -2.27
N GLU A 93 14.28 9.68 -3.39
CA GLU A 93 15.63 9.17 -3.66
C GLU A 93 16.57 10.36 -3.92
N ILE A 94 17.71 10.37 -3.23
CA ILE A 94 18.75 11.39 -3.48
C ILE A 94 19.29 11.17 -4.89
N PRO A 95 19.28 12.20 -5.76
CA PRO A 95 19.75 12.08 -7.11
C PRO A 95 21.19 11.61 -7.16
N ARG A 96 21.45 10.56 -7.94
CA ARG A 96 22.80 10.08 -8.21
C ARG A 96 23.45 10.96 -9.29
N ASN A 97 24.78 11.02 -9.30
CA ASN A 97 25.55 11.70 -10.35
C ASN A 97 25.12 11.21 -11.74
N GLY A 98 24.60 12.10 -12.58
CA GLY A 98 24.12 11.80 -13.93
C GLY A 98 22.59 11.93 -14.11
N GLN A 99 21.83 12.18 -13.05
CA GLN A 99 20.43 12.53 -13.17
C GLN A 99 20.26 13.99 -13.62
N GLY A 100 19.16 14.28 -14.33
CA GLY A 100 18.93 15.58 -14.95
C GLY A 100 18.94 16.76 -13.97
N ARG A 101 19.20 17.97 -14.49
CA ARG A 101 19.22 19.21 -13.69
C ARG A 101 17.95 19.44 -12.86
N TYR A 102 16.82 18.96 -13.34
CA TYR A 102 15.53 19.06 -12.63
C TYR A 102 15.53 18.23 -11.35
N ALA A 103 15.98 16.99 -11.42
CA ALA A 103 16.09 16.13 -10.22
C ALA A 103 17.05 16.74 -9.19
N ALA A 104 18.18 17.30 -9.64
CA ALA A 104 19.13 17.98 -8.76
C ALA A 104 18.59 19.25 -8.09
N MET A 105 17.77 20.04 -8.80
CA MET A 105 17.12 21.23 -8.22
C MET A 105 16.03 20.86 -7.21
N ARG A 106 15.30 19.79 -7.46
CA ARG A 106 14.17 19.39 -6.59
C ARG A 106 14.62 18.64 -5.34
N SER A 107 15.73 17.94 -5.38
CA SER A 107 16.30 17.22 -4.23
C SER A 107 16.74 18.14 -3.08
N SER A 108 16.89 19.43 -3.33
CA SER A 108 17.22 20.42 -2.30
C SER A 108 15.96 20.99 -1.59
N ILE A 109 14.77 20.70 -2.10
CA ILE A 109 13.52 21.16 -1.51
C ILE A 109 12.92 19.97 -0.76
N PRO A 110 12.76 20.04 0.59
CA PRO A 110 12.05 19.00 1.32
C PRO A 110 10.69 18.75 0.66
N GLY A 111 10.39 17.49 0.35
CA GLY A 111 9.24 17.13 -0.47
C GLY A 111 7.95 17.77 0.03
N ASN A 112 7.18 18.31 -0.89
CA ASN A 112 5.87 18.92 -0.61
C ASN A 112 4.78 17.90 -0.24
N ASN A 113 5.15 16.65 -0.04
CA ASN A 113 4.20 15.62 0.33
C ASN A 113 4.14 15.52 1.86
N PRO A 114 3.09 16.05 2.51
CA PRO A 114 2.96 16.00 3.96
C PRO A 114 2.94 14.56 4.52
N TYR A 115 2.64 13.58 3.66
CA TYR A 115 2.63 12.16 4.05
C TYR A 115 4.01 11.49 3.98
N SER A 116 5.02 12.13 3.38
CA SER A 116 6.35 11.54 3.17
C SER A 116 7.37 11.93 4.23
N MET A 117 7.14 13.00 4.99
CA MET A 117 8.16 13.63 5.83
C MET A 117 8.03 13.37 7.33
N MET A 118 7.08 12.55 7.75
CA MET A 118 6.76 12.49 9.17
C MET A 118 7.44 11.33 9.88
N SER A 119 8.27 11.66 10.86
CA SER A 119 8.66 10.75 11.93
C SER A 119 7.46 10.38 12.84
N SER A 120 6.38 11.16 12.82
CA SER A 120 5.09 10.85 13.40
C SER A 120 3.97 11.44 12.54
N ASP A 121 2.87 10.71 12.39
CA ASP A 121 1.64 11.19 11.79
C ASP A 121 0.74 11.73 12.91
N ILE A 122 0.53 13.05 12.95
CA ILE A 122 -0.33 13.68 13.95
C ILE A 122 -1.74 13.06 13.96
N TYR A 123 -2.23 12.67 12.79
CA TYR A 123 -3.52 12.00 12.67
C TYR A 123 -3.49 10.63 13.36
N GLN A 124 -2.43 9.85 13.16
CA GLN A 124 -2.26 8.56 13.84
C GLN A 124 -2.10 8.72 15.35
N ASP A 125 -1.35 9.73 15.80
CA ASP A 125 -1.14 9.99 17.23
C ASP A 125 -2.45 10.38 17.93
N LEU A 126 -3.32 11.13 17.25
CA LEU A 126 -4.61 11.58 17.81
C LEU A 126 -5.72 10.54 17.68
N PHE A 127 -5.79 9.82 16.57
CA PHE A 127 -6.92 8.94 16.24
C PHE A 127 -6.54 7.45 16.23
N GLY A 128 -5.24 7.13 16.35
CA GLY A 128 -4.75 5.75 16.29
C GLY A 128 -4.85 5.12 14.90
N GLU A 129 -5.00 5.93 13.86
CA GLU A 129 -5.13 5.50 12.47
C GLU A 129 -4.28 6.40 11.57
N GLY A 130 -3.50 5.78 10.66
CA GLY A 130 -2.68 6.51 9.67
C GLY A 130 -3.39 6.68 8.34
N SER A 131 -2.80 7.49 7.48
CA SER A 131 -3.26 7.67 6.11
C SER A 131 -2.65 6.61 5.19
N PHE A 132 -3.42 6.12 4.21
CA PHE A 132 -2.94 5.21 3.17
C PHE A 132 -2.87 5.94 1.83
N VAL A 133 -1.75 5.77 1.13
CA VAL A 133 -1.51 6.42 -0.17
C VAL A 133 -1.24 5.40 -1.29
N GLY A 134 -1.74 4.18 -1.13
CA GLY A 134 -1.65 3.14 -2.15
C GLY A 134 -0.34 2.35 -2.20
N LYS A 135 0.58 2.59 -1.26
CA LYS A 135 1.89 1.91 -1.18
C LYS A 135 2.10 1.35 0.21
N GLY A 136 2.27 0.05 0.31
CA GLY A 136 2.43 -0.59 1.61
C GLY A 136 2.08 -2.06 1.60
N ILE A 137 1.79 -2.62 2.76
CA ILE A 137 1.39 -4.00 2.94
C ILE A 137 -0.02 -4.08 3.51
N TYR A 138 -0.81 -5.04 3.03
CA TYR A 138 -2.13 -5.31 3.58
C TYR A 138 -2.40 -6.81 3.76
N ASP A 139 -3.27 -7.14 4.71
CA ASP A 139 -3.84 -8.47 4.87
C ASP A 139 -4.97 -8.64 3.87
N VAL A 140 -4.86 -9.68 3.01
CA VAL A 140 -5.77 -9.88 1.87
C VAL A 140 -7.21 -10.07 2.31
N ASP A 141 -7.45 -10.89 3.33
CA ASP A 141 -8.81 -11.22 3.77
C ASP A 141 -9.50 -10.01 4.40
N ILE A 142 -8.79 -9.34 5.29
CA ILE A 142 -9.28 -8.14 5.97
C ILE A 142 -9.50 -7.00 4.99
N PHE A 143 -8.57 -6.80 4.07
CA PHE A 143 -8.71 -5.77 3.04
C PHE A 143 -9.93 -6.00 2.15
N MET A 144 -10.11 -7.23 1.65
CA MET A 144 -11.29 -7.60 0.87
C MET A 144 -12.59 -7.41 1.66
N GLN A 145 -12.62 -7.86 2.92
CA GLN A 145 -13.79 -7.74 3.77
C GLN A 145 -14.15 -6.28 4.06
N ALA A 146 -13.16 -5.46 4.40
CA ALA A 146 -13.37 -4.06 4.76
C ALA A 146 -13.75 -3.18 3.55
N THR A 147 -13.30 -3.54 2.34
CA THR A 147 -13.51 -2.72 1.13
C THR A 147 -14.64 -3.21 0.23
N ALA A 148 -15.25 -4.36 0.53
CA ALA A 148 -16.23 -5.03 -0.36
C ALA A 148 -17.41 -4.15 -0.78
N ASN A 149 -17.94 -3.29 0.12
CA ASN A 149 -19.14 -2.49 -0.11
C ASN A 149 -18.95 -0.99 0.09
N THR A 150 -17.70 -0.53 0.20
CA THR A 150 -17.40 0.82 0.69
C THR A 150 -17.18 1.84 -0.41
N CYS A 151 -16.82 1.39 -1.59
CA CYS A 151 -16.49 2.28 -2.71
C CYS A 151 -17.46 2.04 -3.88
N PRO A 152 -18.31 3.02 -4.20
CA PRO A 152 -19.14 2.95 -5.39
C PRO A 152 -18.27 2.99 -6.65
N GLU A 153 -18.61 2.15 -7.63
CA GLU A 153 -17.87 2.05 -8.89
C GLU A 153 -17.90 3.37 -9.67
N ASN A 154 -16.75 3.74 -10.24
CA ASN A 154 -16.55 4.91 -11.11
C ASN A 154 -16.88 6.28 -10.49
N LEU A 155 -17.10 6.39 -9.17
CA LEU A 155 -17.43 7.65 -8.51
C LEU A 155 -16.27 8.25 -7.69
N VAL A 156 -15.23 7.48 -7.41
CA VAL A 156 -14.11 7.90 -6.57
C VAL A 156 -12.83 8.02 -7.39
N LEU A 157 -12.17 9.18 -7.31
CA LEU A 157 -10.92 9.44 -8.04
C LEU A 157 -9.72 8.70 -7.45
N SER A 158 -9.61 8.68 -6.13
CA SER A 158 -8.59 7.94 -5.39
C SER A 158 -9.26 7.16 -4.27
N HIS A 159 -9.02 5.87 -4.23
CA HIS A 159 -9.63 4.96 -3.27
C HIS A 159 -8.75 4.78 -2.04
N ASP A 160 -7.47 5.11 -2.14
CA ASP A 160 -6.45 4.78 -1.13
C ASP A 160 -6.83 5.27 0.27
N LEU A 161 -7.27 6.54 0.39
CA LEU A 161 -7.69 7.11 1.68
C LEU A 161 -8.91 6.38 2.27
N LEU A 162 -9.90 6.05 1.42
CA LEU A 162 -11.09 5.31 1.87
C LEU A 162 -10.73 3.89 2.31
N GLU A 163 -9.92 3.20 1.51
CA GLU A 163 -9.40 1.87 1.86
C GLU A 163 -8.66 1.91 3.19
N GLY A 164 -7.81 2.95 3.41
CA GLY A 164 -7.13 3.20 4.68
C GLY A 164 -8.07 3.39 5.86
N CYS A 165 -9.19 4.11 5.67
CA CYS A 165 -10.18 4.33 6.71
C CYS A 165 -10.94 3.05 7.11
N TYR A 166 -11.33 2.22 6.13
CA TYR A 166 -12.12 1.02 6.39
C TYR A 166 -11.25 -0.17 6.83
N ALA A 167 -10.11 -0.38 6.20
CA ALA A 167 -9.18 -1.44 6.58
C ALA A 167 -8.26 -1.04 7.74
N ARG A 168 -8.35 0.19 8.23
CA ARG A 168 -7.53 0.79 9.27
C ARG A 168 -6.05 0.73 8.96
N SER A 169 -5.53 1.82 8.42
CA SER A 169 -4.12 1.98 8.10
C SER A 169 -3.31 2.40 9.32
N GLY A 170 -2.07 1.91 9.41
CA GLY A 170 -1.07 2.37 10.36
C GLY A 170 0.21 2.81 9.64
N LEU A 171 0.81 3.91 10.08
CA LEU A 171 2.09 4.39 9.57
C LEU A 171 3.25 3.64 10.23
N LEU A 172 4.20 3.17 9.42
CA LEU A 172 5.48 2.61 9.83
C LEU A 172 6.60 3.63 9.58
N SER A 173 6.91 4.46 10.55
CA SER A 173 7.93 5.50 10.43
C SER A 173 9.37 4.96 10.29
N GLU A 174 9.63 3.76 10.80
CA GLU A 174 10.96 3.13 10.74
C GLU A 174 11.26 2.40 9.41
N VAL A 175 10.26 2.27 8.56
CA VAL A 175 10.37 1.61 7.25
C VAL A 175 10.17 2.63 6.16
N LEU A 176 11.19 2.84 5.32
CA LEU A 176 11.15 3.83 4.24
C LEU A 176 11.13 3.13 2.88
N LEU A 177 10.26 3.61 2.00
CA LEU A 177 10.31 3.40 0.57
C LEU A 177 10.84 4.67 -0.11
N TYR A 178 11.47 4.52 -1.26
CA TYR A 178 12.03 5.65 -1.99
C TYR A 178 11.30 5.83 -3.31
N GLU A 179 10.98 7.08 -3.63
CA GLU A 179 10.38 7.48 -4.90
C GLU A 179 11.42 8.12 -5.82
N GLN A 180 11.42 7.68 -7.07
CA GLN A 180 12.32 8.22 -8.09
C GLN A 180 11.68 9.43 -8.76
N TYR A 181 12.47 10.48 -8.96
CA TYR A 181 12.04 11.60 -9.78
C TYR A 181 12.08 11.28 -11.27
N PRO A 182 11.16 11.82 -12.07
CA PRO A 182 11.26 11.74 -13.51
C PRO A 182 12.57 12.39 -13.98
N ASN A 183 13.32 11.64 -14.77
CA ASN A 183 14.63 12.08 -15.27
C ASN A 183 14.53 13.19 -16.32
N ASN A 184 13.39 13.34 -16.97
CA ASN A 184 13.15 14.30 -18.05
C ASN A 184 11.89 15.12 -17.82
N TYR A 185 11.96 16.37 -18.22
CA TYR A 185 10.80 17.23 -18.43
C TYR A 185 10.12 16.79 -19.73
N LEU A 186 8.94 16.25 -19.65
CA LEU A 186 8.01 16.12 -20.77
C LEU A 186 6.74 16.85 -20.43
#